data_abf1631663f2450a672710049294b951
#
_entry.id   abf1631663f2450a672710049294b951
#
_cell.length_a   1.000
_cell.length_b   1.000
_cell.length_c   1.000
_cell.angle_alpha   90.00
_cell.angle_beta   90.00
_cell.angle_gamma   90.00
#
_symmetry.space_group_name_H-M   'P 1'
#
loop_
_entity.id
_entity.type
_entity.pdbx_description
1 polymer ?
#
loop_
_entity_poly.entity_id
_entity_poly.type
_entity_poly.pdbx_seq_one_letter_code
_entity_poly.pdbx_strand_id
1 'polypeptide(L)'
;MRELSIAYGRSSSAKLWKNSATTWDDLCAKLKTTVRTRETAAEYKAMTKTEKAAVKDKGGFVGGYLKDGRRLVQNVEYRSFLTLDADKAQPGFIDRFVRECEYAAVIYTTHGHTPDAPRVRIILPFEENITPDCYAAVARYFTAVWGIDQFDECSYRINQLMYWPTTPSDG
;
A
#
# COMPACT_ATOMS: atom_id res chain seq x y z
N MET A 1 -8.29 2.44 19.83
CA MET A 1 -7.75 3.14 18.65
C MET A 1 -8.93 3.78 17.92
N ARG A 2 -8.76 4.97 17.31
CA ARG A 2 -9.86 5.68 16.63
C ARG A 2 -10.35 4.92 15.38
N GLU A 3 -11.52 5.27 14.91
CA GLU A 3 -12.03 4.83 13.62
C GLU A 3 -11.22 5.49 12.47
N LEU A 4 -10.89 4.71 11.47
CA LEU A 4 -10.13 5.12 10.29
C LEU A 4 -11.02 5.14 9.05
N SER A 5 -10.78 6.06 8.14
CA SER A 5 -11.45 6.07 6.83
C SER A 5 -10.59 5.37 5.77
N ILE A 6 -11.25 4.53 4.98
CA ILE A 6 -10.65 3.82 3.87
C ILE A 6 -11.57 3.90 2.65
N ALA A 7 -11.01 4.12 1.48
CA ALA A 7 -11.73 3.98 0.22
C ALA A 7 -11.16 2.79 -0.57
N TYR A 8 -12.01 1.90 -1.08
CA TYR A 8 -11.55 0.73 -1.81
C TYR A 8 -12.28 0.54 -3.14
N GLY A 9 -11.56 0.01 -4.11
CA GLY A 9 -12.02 -0.29 -5.45
C GLY A 9 -11.75 -1.73 -5.84
N ARG A 10 -12.56 -2.27 -6.76
CA ARG A 10 -12.43 -3.66 -7.23
C ARG A 10 -11.25 -3.86 -8.18
N SER A 11 -10.72 -2.78 -8.76
CA SER A 11 -9.54 -2.77 -9.62
C SER A 11 -8.86 -1.40 -9.57
N SER A 12 -7.63 -1.32 -10.02
CA SER A 12 -6.89 -0.06 -10.13
C SER A 12 -7.54 0.93 -11.11
N SER A 13 -8.30 0.43 -12.09
CA SER A 13 -9.03 1.21 -13.09
C SER A 13 -10.48 1.53 -12.71
N ALA A 14 -10.93 1.14 -11.51
CA ALA A 14 -12.29 1.43 -11.06
C ALA A 14 -12.56 2.93 -11.06
N LYS A 15 -13.68 3.32 -11.68
CA LYS A 15 -14.09 4.73 -11.75
C LYS A 15 -14.72 5.23 -10.45
N LEU A 16 -15.34 4.30 -9.70
CA LEU A 16 -15.98 4.58 -8.42
C LEU A 16 -15.36 3.70 -7.33
N TRP A 17 -15.09 4.32 -6.21
CA TRP A 17 -14.49 3.73 -5.01
C TRP A 17 -15.48 3.86 -3.86
N LYS A 18 -15.56 2.85 -3.02
CA LYS A 18 -16.46 2.85 -1.88
C LYS A 18 -15.70 3.36 -0.65
N ASN A 19 -16.16 4.46 -0.07
CA ASN A 19 -15.71 4.90 1.24
C ASN A 19 -16.32 4.01 2.33
N SER A 20 -15.55 3.71 3.36
CA SER A 20 -15.96 2.93 4.52
C SER A 20 -15.18 3.36 5.75
N ALA A 21 -15.74 3.14 6.91
CA ALA A 21 -15.00 3.14 8.16
C ALA A 21 -14.35 1.78 8.39
N THR A 22 -13.24 1.76 9.11
CA THR A 22 -12.53 0.54 9.54
C THR A 22 -11.80 0.81 10.85
N THR A 23 -11.53 -0.26 11.60
CA THR A 23 -10.59 -0.20 12.72
C THR A 23 -9.18 -0.56 12.24
N TRP A 24 -8.17 -0.24 13.06
CA TRP A 24 -6.80 -0.67 12.76
C TRP A 24 -6.68 -2.20 12.74
N ASP A 25 -7.34 -2.87 13.68
CA ASP A 25 -7.29 -4.32 13.79
C ASP A 25 -7.97 -5.01 12.61
N ASP A 26 -9.11 -4.50 12.14
CA ASP A 26 -9.80 -5.02 10.94
C ASP A 26 -8.95 -4.82 9.68
N LEU A 27 -8.29 -3.66 9.55
CA LEU A 27 -7.38 -3.41 8.44
C LEU A 27 -6.19 -4.37 8.47
N CYS A 28 -5.56 -4.56 9.64
CA CYS A 28 -4.46 -5.51 9.81
C CYS A 28 -4.91 -6.94 9.49
N ALA A 29 -6.09 -7.36 9.96
CA ALA A 29 -6.65 -8.67 9.65
C ALA A 29 -6.89 -8.84 8.14
N LYS A 30 -7.43 -7.82 7.48
CA LYS A 30 -7.62 -7.81 6.03
C LYS A 30 -6.30 -7.92 5.26
N LEU A 31 -5.25 -7.22 5.70
CA LEU A 31 -3.94 -7.24 5.07
C LEU A 31 -3.16 -8.53 5.30
N LYS A 32 -3.50 -9.32 6.32
CA LYS A 32 -2.99 -10.68 6.51
C LYS A 32 -3.60 -11.69 5.53
N THR A 33 -4.74 -11.36 4.92
CA THR A 33 -5.41 -12.25 3.96
C THR A 33 -4.81 -12.05 2.57
N THR A 34 -3.99 -13.00 2.12
CA THR A 34 -3.32 -12.96 0.81
C THR A 34 -4.09 -13.77 -0.23
N VAL A 35 -4.32 -13.18 -1.40
CA VAL A 35 -4.92 -13.88 -2.54
C VAL A 35 -3.82 -14.57 -3.33
N ARG A 36 -3.86 -15.91 -3.40
CA ARG A 36 -3.01 -16.68 -4.31
C ARG A 36 -3.56 -16.60 -5.72
N THR A 37 -2.69 -16.29 -6.66
CA THR A 37 -2.98 -16.29 -8.09
C THR A 37 -2.64 -17.65 -8.71
N ARG A 38 -2.80 -17.81 -10.02
CA ARG A 38 -2.66 -19.13 -10.66
C ARG A 38 -1.26 -19.40 -11.19
N GLU A 39 -0.55 -18.34 -11.60
CA GLU A 39 0.80 -18.41 -12.13
C GLU A 39 1.83 -18.69 -11.03
N THR A 40 2.94 -19.29 -11.41
CA THR A 40 4.13 -19.43 -10.57
C THR A 40 4.93 -18.12 -10.52
N ALA A 41 5.85 -18.00 -9.56
CA ALA A 41 6.77 -16.87 -9.48
C ALA A 41 7.65 -16.76 -10.75
N ALA A 42 8.06 -17.88 -11.32
CA ALA A 42 8.84 -17.93 -12.55
C ALA A 42 8.03 -17.42 -13.76
N GLU A 43 6.78 -17.85 -13.91
CA GLU A 43 5.87 -17.38 -14.95
C GLU A 43 5.60 -15.89 -14.78
N TYR A 44 5.29 -15.43 -13.56
CA TYR A 44 5.10 -14.01 -13.27
C TYR A 44 6.34 -13.18 -13.65
N LYS A 45 7.54 -13.67 -13.34
CA LYS A 45 8.78 -12.98 -13.71
C LYS A 45 8.92 -12.78 -15.22
N ALA A 46 8.51 -13.76 -16.02
CA ALA A 46 8.58 -13.73 -17.49
C ALA A 46 7.49 -12.85 -18.14
N MET A 47 6.42 -12.52 -17.44
CA MET A 47 5.31 -11.71 -17.96
C MET A 47 5.72 -10.29 -18.33
N THR A 48 5.03 -9.72 -19.30
CA THR A 48 5.10 -8.30 -19.64
C THR A 48 4.57 -7.42 -18.49
N LYS A 49 4.88 -6.14 -18.50
CA LYS A 49 4.37 -5.18 -17.50
C LYS A 49 2.84 -5.15 -17.43
N THR A 50 2.18 -5.26 -18.58
CA THR A 50 0.71 -5.25 -18.67
C THR A 50 0.11 -6.51 -18.04
N GLU A 51 0.65 -7.68 -18.36
CA GLU A 51 0.23 -8.95 -17.76
C GLU A 51 0.43 -8.96 -16.25
N LYS A 52 1.62 -8.54 -15.78
CA LYS A 52 1.90 -8.37 -14.34
C LYS A 52 0.90 -7.47 -13.63
N ALA A 53 0.52 -6.36 -14.28
CA ALA A 53 -0.47 -5.44 -13.73
C ALA A 53 -1.85 -6.11 -13.61
N ALA A 54 -2.29 -6.84 -14.63
CA ALA A 54 -3.58 -7.55 -14.64
C ALA A 54 -3.64 -8.67 -13.59
N VAL A 55 -2.59 -9.43 -13.43
CA VAL A 55 -2.52 -10.55 -12.48
C VAL A 55 -2.66 -10.07 -11.03
N LYS A 56 -1.88 -9.06 -10.64
CA LYS A 56 -1.87 -8.54 -9.27
C LYS A 56 -3.07 -7.65 -8.92
N ASP A 57 -3.84 -7.19 -9.93
CA ASP A 57 -5.00 -6.31 -9.71
C ASP A 57 -6.20 -7.10 -9.19
N LYS A 58 -6.23 -7.32 -7.90
CA LYS A 58 -7.38 -7.85 -7.15
C LYS A 58 -8.08 -6.75 -6.37
N GLY A 59 -8.02 -5.52 -6.91
CA GLY A 59 -8.47 -4.32 -6.24
C GLY A 59 -7.44 -3.75 -5.28
N GLY A 60 -7.83 -2.68 -4.61
CA GLY A 60 -6.95 -1.98 -3.68
C GLY A 60 -7.68 -0.92 -2.90
N PHE A 61 -6.93 -0.14 -2.15
CA PHE A 61 -7.48 0.88 -1.26
C PHE A 61 -6.65 2.17 -1.27
N VAL A 62 -7.28 3.24 -0.84
CA VAL A 62 -6.66 4.52 -0.46
C VAL A 62 -6.95 4.74 1.01
N GLY A 63 -5.95 5.10 1.79
CA GLY A 63 -6.06 5.29 3.23
C GLY A 63 -6.67 6.63 3.62
N GLY A 64 -7.91 6.88 3.28
CA GLY A 64 -8.61 8.13 3.54
C GLY A 64 -9.99 8.17 2.90
N TYR A 65 -10.55 9.36 2.77
CA TYR A 65 -11.87 9.61 2.21
C TYR A 65 -11.79 10.25 0.82
N LEU A 66 -12.55 9.71 -0.12
CA LEU A 66 -12.65 10.19 -1.50
C LEU A 66 -14.02 10.83 -1.76
N LYS A 67 -14.05 12.14 -1.96
CA LYS A 67 -15.28 12.85 -2.37
C LYS A 67 -15.83 12.22 -3.64
N ASP A 68 -17.15 12.01 -3.67
CA ASP A 68 -17.89 11.39 -4.79
C ASP A 68 -17.36 9.99 -5.17
N GLY A 69 -16.61 9.34 -4.29
CA GLY A 69 -15.98 8.04 -4.59
C GLY A 69 -14.98 8.09 -5.75
N ARG A 70 -14.39 9.24 -6.07
CA ARG A 70 -13.48 9.42 -7.21
C ARG A 70 -12.02 9.46 -6.74
N ARG A 71 -11.20 8.53 -7.22
CA ARG A 71 -9.77 8.49 -6.89
C ARG A 71 -8.95 9.47 -7.73
N LEU A 72 -9.31 10.74 -7.67
CA LEU A 72 -8.58 11.86 -8.28
C LEU A 72 -7.90 12.67 -7.16
N VAL A 73 -6.82 13.37 -7.48
CA VAL A 73 -6.07 14.18 -6.50
C VAL A 73 -7.00 15.16 -5.78
N GLN A 74 -7.81 15.91 -6.53
CA GLN A 74 -8.73 16.93 -5.99
C GLN A 74 -9.93 16.35 -5.23
N ASN A 75 -10.13 15.03 -5.27
CA ASN A 75 -11.24 14.36 -4.58
C ASN A 75 -10.81 13.70 -3.25
N VAL A 76 -9.52 13.73 -2.92
CA VAL A 76 -9.07 13.25 -1.61
C VAL A 76 -9.32 14.35 -0.59
N GLU A 77 -10.24 14.14 0.34
CA GLU A 77 -10.54 15.13 1.39
C GLU A 77 -9.53 15.07 2.54
N TYR A 78 -9.15 13.87 2.93
CA TYR A 78 -8.15 13.62 3.98
C TYR A 78 -7.57 12.21 3.91
N ARG A 79 -6.47 12.01 4.62
CA ARG A 79 -5.86 10.68 4.83
C ARG A 79 -5.94 10.29 6.30
N SER A 80 -6.31 9.04 6.56
CA SER A 80 -6.38 8.44 7.90
C SER A 80 -5.13 7.62 8.22
N PHE A 81 -4.36 7.24 7.20
CA PHE A 81 -3.11 6.52 7.37
C PHE A 81 -2.14 6.75 6.21
N LEU A 82 -0.86 6.67 6.53
CA LEU A 82 0.23 6.69 5.57
C LEU A 82 0.29 5.35 4.84
N THR A 83 0.57 5.40 3.54
CA THR A 83 0.75 4.21 2.71
C THR A 83 1.99 4.37 1.85
N LEU A 84 2.95 3.45 1.99
CA LEU A 84 4.23 3.51 1.31
C LEU A 84 4.49 2.22 0.54
N ASP A 85 5.11 2.34 -0.64
CA ASP A 85 5.52 1.23 -1.50
C ASP A 85 7.05 1.22 -1.60
N ALA A 86 7.71 0.28 -0.94
CA ALA A 86 9.16 0.11 -0.99
C ALA A 86 9.51 -0.94 -2.05
N ASP A 87 9.52 -0.51 -3.30
CA ASP A 87 9.76 -1.35 -4.48
C ASP A 87 11.25 -1.63 -4.75
N LYS A 88 12.14 -0.91 -4.05
CA LYS A 88 13.60 -1.01 -4.19
C LYS A 88 14.27 -1.29 -2.84
N ALA A 89 13.54 -1.92 -1.92
CA ALA A 89 14.06 -2.25 -0.60
C ALA A 89 15.31 -3.15 -0.70
N GLN A 90 16.32 -2.85 0.11
CA GLN A 90 17.53 -3.65 0.19
C GLN A 90 17.29 -4.92 1.03
N PRO A 91 18.03 -6.00 0.82
CA PRO A 91 18.04 -7.14 1.72
C PRO A 91 18.21 -6.70 3.18
N GLY A 92 17.42 -7.26 4.09
CA GLY A 92 17.42 -6.88 5.51
C GLY A 92 16.54 -5.67 5.86
N PHE A 93 15.93 -4.98 4.88
CA PHE A 93 15.04 -3.86 5.14
C PHE A 93 13.86 -4.25 6.05
N ILE A 94 13.24 -5.40 5.79
CA ILE A 94 12.07 -5.86 6.56
C ILE A 94 12.47 -6.09 8.03
N ASP A 95 13.58 -6.80 8.26
CA ASP A 95 14.06 -7.11 9.62
C ASP A 95 14.45 -5.82 10.37
N ARG A 96 15.10 -4.90 9.67
CA ARG A 96 15.42 -3.58 10.23
C ARG A 96 14.15 -2.82 10.59
N PHE A 97 13.18 -2.77 9.67
CA PHE A 97 11.93 -2.06 9.91
C PHE A 97 11.16 -2.63 11.10
N VAL A 98 11.02 -3.95 11.17
CA VAL A 98 10.31 -4.63 12.27
C VAL A 98 11.00 -4.39 13.63
N ARG A 99 12.33 -4.32 13.65
CA ARG A 99 13.11 -4.10 14.86
C ARG A 99 13.11 -2.64 15.33
N GLU A 100 13.13 -1.68 14.42
CA GLU A 100 13.43 -0.27 14.71
C GLU A 100 12.22 0.65 14.59
N CYS A 101 11.11 0.21 13.98
CA CYS A 101 9.92 1.03 13.87
C CYS A 101 9.15 1.07 15.20
N GLU A 102 9.11 2.23 15.81
CA GLU A 102 8.42 2.47 17.10
C GLU A 102 6.91 2.78 16.93
N TYR A 103 6.45 2.94 15.70
CA TYR A 103 5.05 3.26 15.40
C TYR A 103 4.23 2.00 15.16
N ALA A 104 2.93 2.10 15.43
CA ALA A 104 1.99 1.08 14.95
C ALA A 104 2.08 1.02 13.42
N ALA A 105 2.44 -0.15 12.90
CA ALA A 105 2.61 -0.35 11.46
C ALA A 105 2.21 -1.77 11.06
N VAL A 106 1.78 -1.93 9.81
CA VAL A 106 1.71 -3.22 9.16
C VAL A 106 2.57 -3.19 7.90
N ILE A 107 3.39 -4.22 7.74
CA ILE A 107 4.21 -4.42 6.55
C ILE A 107 3.79 -5.73 5.88
N TYR A 108 3.64 -5.72 4.56
CA TYR A 108 3.35 -6.91 3.77
C TYR A 108 4.08 -6.90 2.43
N THR A 109 4.43 -8.08 1.94
CA THR A 109 5.13 -8.25 0.67
C THR A 109 4.22 -7.98 -0.51
N THR A 110 4.77 -7.43 -1.61
CA THR A 110 4.06 -7.29 -2.87
C THR A 110 4.16 -8.55 -3.71
N HIS A 111 3.35 -8.67 -4.75
CA HIS A 111 3.29 -9.84 -5.63
C HIS A 111 4.64 -10.25 -6.25
N GLY A 112 5.51 -9.28 -6.50
CA GLY A 112 6.84 -9.52 -7.08
C GLY A 112 7.98 -9.55 -6.06
N HIS A 113 7.67 -9.72 -4.78
CA HIS A 113 8.68 -9.83 -3.73
C HIS A 113 9.53 -11.10 -3.90
N THR A 114 10.84 -10.96 -3.66
CA THR A 114 11.74 -12.09 -3.45
C THR A 114 12.70 -11.74 -2.29
N PRO A 115 13.30 -12.73 -1.61
CA PRO A 115 14.27 -12.46 -0.54
C PRO A 115 15.45 -11.57 -0.99
N ASP A 116 15.93 -11.79 -2.22
CA ASP A 116 17.08 -11.04 -2.77
C ASP A 116 16.70 -9.65 -3.30
N ALA A 117 15.42 -9.44 -3.61
CA ALA A 117 14.89 -8.17 -4.07
C ALA A 117 13.56 -7.89 -3.33
N PRO A 118 13.64 -7.48 -2.07
CA PRO A 118 12.44 -7.24 -1.26
C PRO A 118 11.57 -6.14 -1.84
N ARG A 119 10.26 -6.40 -1.86
CA ARG A 119 9.25 -5.43 -2.26
C ARG A 119 8.12 -5.48 -1.26
N VAL A 120 7.90 -4.39 -0.57
CA VAL A 120 6.94 -4.35 0.55
C VAL A 120 6.09 -3.09 0.52
N ARG A 121 4.93 -3.17 1.14
CA ARG A 121 4.08 -2.03 1.46
C ARG A 121 4.02 -1.86 2.96
N ILE A 122 4.05 -0.61 3.36
CA ILE A 122 4.03 -0.21 4.77
C ILE A 122 2.82 0.70 4.97
N ILE A 123 2.02 0.39 5.96
CA ILE A 123 0.84 1.17 6.35
C ILE A 123 1.00 1.58 7.81
N LEU A 124 0.80 2.87 8.08
CA LEU A 124 0.86 3.43 9.43
C LEU A 124 -0.39 4.29 9.70
N PRO A 125 -1.14 4.04 10.76
CA PRO A 125 -2.29 4.88 11.11
C PRO A 125 -1.81 6.24 11.63
N PHE A 126 -2.51 7.30 11.25
CA PHE A 126 -2.31 8.61 11.88
C PHE A 126 -3.15 8.72 13.15
N GLU A 127 -2.71 9.51 14.11
CA GLU A 127 -3.50 9.81 15.32
C GLU A 127 -4.77 10.61 14.97
N GLU A 128 -4.65 11.49 13.98
CA GLU A 128 -5.77 12.25 13.41
C GLU A 128 -5.71 12.25 11.88
N ASN A 129 -6.82 12.62 11.23
CA ASN A 129 -6.83 12.75 9.78
C ASN A 129 -5.96 13.94 9.36
N ILE A 130 -5.13 13.72 8.37
CA ILE A 130 -4.29 14.79 7.80
C ILE A 130 -4.85 15.27 6.47
N THR A 131 -4.63 16.55 6.19
CA THR A 131 -5.03 17.18 4.94
C THR A 131 -4.15 16.74 3.78
N PRO A 132 -4.63 16.84 2.52
CA PRO A 132 -3.85 16.53 1.34
C PRO A 132 -2.51 17.27 1.26
N ASP A 133 -2.46 18.51 1.69
CA ASP A 133 -1.24 19.35 1.63
C ASP A 133 -0.13 18.84 2.55
N CYS A 134 -0.49 18.24 3.68
CA CYS A 134 0.47 17.69 4.64
C CYS A 134 0.98 16.29 4.24
N TYR A 135 0.19 15.52 3.49
CA TYR A 135 0.49 14.10 3.25
C TYR A 135 1.85 13.87 2.59
N ALA A 136 2.15 14.59 1.53
CA ALA A 136 3.41 14.41 0.80
C ALA A 136 4.64 14.73 1.66
N ALA A 137 4.54 15.75 2.51
CA ALA A 137 5.63 16.13 3.43
C ALA A 137 5.86 15.04 4.49
N VAL A 138 4.78 14.53 5.10
CA VAL A 138 4.85 13.44 6.09
C VAL A 138 5.42 12.16 5.45
N ALA A 139 4.97 11.81 4.25
CA ALA A 139 5.45 10.63 3.53
C ALA A 139 6.97 10.76 3.21
N ARG A 140 7.42 11.91 2.73
CA ARG A 140 8.85 12.17 2.45
C ARG A 140 9.70 12.14 3.71
N TYR A 141 9.22 12.75 4.79
CA TYR A 141 9.92 12.72 6.08
C TYR A 141 10.11 11.29 6.57
N PHE A 142 9.03 10.50 6.57
CA PHE A 142 9.10 9.11 7.02
C PHE A 142 10.05 8.28 6.12
N THR A 143 9.94 8.40 4.79
CA THR A 143 10.82 7.65 3.89
C THR A 143 12.27 8.10 3.97
N ALA A 144 12.56 9.35 4.30
CA ALA A 144 13.94 9.83 4.50
C ALA A 144 14.64 9.12 5.67
N VAL A 145 13.91 8.80 6.74
CA VAL A 145 14.44 8.05 7.90
C VAL A 145 14.82 6.61 7.50
N TRP A 146 14.09 6.01 6.57
CA TRP A 146 14.25 4.61 6.16
C TRP A 146 15.09 4.41 4.90
N GLY A 147 15.55 5.50 4.27
CA GLY A 147 16.25 5.49 2.98
C GLY A 147 15.29 5.76 1.82
N ILE A 148 15.17 7.04 1.47
CA ILE A 148 14.17 7.55 0.51
C ILE A 148 14.23 6.89 -0.88
N ASP A 149 15.40 6.48 -1.32
CA ASP A 149 15.69 5.82 -2.59
C ASP A 149 15.14 4.39 -2.68
N GLN A 150 14.76 3.79 -1.55
CA GLN A 150 14.14 2.47 -1.49
C GLN A 150 12.62 2.51 -1.81
N PHE A 151 12.02 3.70 -1.78
CA PHE A 151 10.58 3.88 -1.97
C PHE A 151 10.22 4.37 -3.38
N ASP A 152 9.05 3.93 -3.85
CA ASP A 152 8.46 4.48 -5.06
C ASP A 152 7.90 5.88 -4.78
N GLU A 153 8.27 6.86 -5.60
CA GLU A 153 7.78 8.25 -5.51
C GLU A 153 6.25 8.35 -5.63
N CYS A 154 5.59 7.35 -6.22
CA CYS A 154 4.13 7.28 -6.24
C CYS A 154 3.53 7.27 -4.83
N SER A 155 4.27 6.82 -3.81
CA SER A 155 3.86 6.85 -2.40
C SER A 155 3.55 8.25 -1.88
N TYR A 156 4.14 9.29 -2.49
CA TYR A 156 3.92 10.68 -2.09
C TYR A 156 2.65 11.30 -2.69
N ARG A 157 1.99 10.58 -3.61
CA ARG A 157 0.74 11.04 -4.22
C ARG A 157 -0.43 10.78 -3.28
N ILE A 158 -1.19 11.82 -3.02
CA ILE A 158 -2.32 11.76 -2.08
C ILE A 158 -3.36 10.70 -2.45
N ASN A 159 -3.56 10.45 -3.74
CA ASN A 159 -4.53 9.48 -4.28
C ASN A 159 -3.92 8.13 -4.66
N GLN A 160 -2.68 7.85 -4.21
CA GLN A 160 -2.02 6.58 -4.49
C GLN A 160 -2.81 5.41 -3.89
N LEU A 161 -3.10 4.43 -4.73
CA LEU A 161 -3.70 3.17 -4.28
C LEU A 161 -2.64 2.20 -3.78
N MET A 162 -3.01 1.40 -2.79
CA MET A 162 -2.31 0.18 -2.40
C MET A 162 -3.12 -1.02 -2.86
N TYR A 163 -2.52 -1.93 -3.61
CA TYR A 163 -3.17 -3.20 -3.96
C TYR A 163 -3.32 -4.07 -2.71
N TRP A 164 -4.41 -4.82 -2.65
CA TRP A 164 -4.56 -5.88 -1.66
C TRP A 164 -3.42 -6.91 -1.81
N PRO A 165 -3.05 -7.61 -0.72
CA PRO A 165 -1.99 -8.61 -0.77
C PRO A 165 -2.30 -9.73 -1.76
N THR A 166 -1.35 -10.00 -2.65
CA THR A 166 -1.41 -11.10 -3.62
C THR A 166 -0.05 -11.79 -3.70
N THR A 167 -0.05 -13.07 -4.02
CA THR A 167 1.17 -13.87 -4.20
C THR A 167 0.99 -14.86 -5.32
N PRO A 168 2.05 -15.28 -6.05
CA PRO A 168 2.01 -16.40 -6.98
C PRO A 168 1.56 -17.71 -6.31
N SER A 169 1.25 -18.73 -7.11
CA SER A 169 0.75 -20.02 -6.61
C SER A 169 1.75 -20.75 -5.72
N ASP A 170 3.03 -20.52 -5.93
CA ASP A 170 4.19 -21.10 -5.24
C ASP A 170 4.92 -20.13 -4.30
N GLY A 171 4.35 -18.93 -4.07
CA GLY A 171 4.93 -17.87 -3.24
C GLY A 171 4.51 -17.92 -1.76
#